data_925fc357380e3476683103df18cffe5a
#
_entry.id   925fc357380e3476683103df18cffe5a
#
_cell.length_a   1.000
_cell.length_b   1.000
_cell.length_c   1.000
_cell.angle_alpha   90.00
_cell.angle_beta   90.00
_cell.angle_gamma   90.00
#
_symmetry.space_group_name_H-M   'P 1'
#
loop_
_entity.id
_entity.type
_entity.pdbx_description
1 polymer ?
#
loop_
_entity_poly.entity_id
_entity_poly.type
_entity_poly.pdbx_seq_one_letter_code
_entity_poly.pdbx_strand_id
1 'polypeptide(L)'
;MAEGTSRARRSDRYSEPPERVHSAAQQMQAQTAYGSPLHPPAGNPGPGMPADPQDAYYQQQLYYQQQAMQQQAQQEFLRQQQEYAQQQYAMQREQQRRHRQQQEKERVFSETSSHGAFRGYTGQIPAAGGSTPAPQPPAKKNHVWLVLLIVALALTLGTGGVFALRSYLHTREIHEAVAPYDNLFVEGVYVDGIHLGGMTPEQGMNSVQSKIQQRNDAWHVTLTYQGTQMAQINAGMLGMSVDIGQVLNDAWAQGHTGTEEERYAAMQALKEKPYEAYTATPSGDTSVIDNVLAQVRNQIDRPAVDARLSAFDPSLSYPFTFEPDSRGKKLNTEEIREDLYRMVATMTSGNVELEPETIEPAVTLLELQKHYMLRSSVYTPISTSSEEDRNNNIRHAFEFINGYVLQPGSQFSFNTVVGQRTEANGFFPAIEYAYGEHVMGIGGGVCQASTTVYQAAVCAGLQILKREPHSDAVSYTEYGKDATVYWVGKRKIDLVFKNNTEDPIYMVAAVQQDPSNKRRLIAKVMMYGADMGDVRYEIECKTVQEIDPPENPTYVKDKEGTYVTYTDQQKSVSKAKPGYVVESYRVKYSGNTETERTMLYTDTYEPKAERIYVGVTRRGE
;
A
#
# COMPACT_ATOMS: atom_id res chain seq x y z
N MET A 1 -36.48 52.75 18.94
CA MET A 1 -36.24 53.30 20.29
C MET A 1 -35.50 52.29 21.12
N ALA A 2 -34.32 52.75 21.58
CA ALA A 2 -33.45 52.26 22.64
C ALA A 2 -32.88 50.84 22.47
N GLU A 3 -31.64 50.66 22.05
CA GLU A 3 -30.32 50.83 22.73
C GLU A 3 -30.18 49.97 23.98
N GLY A 4 -29.15 49.13 23.95
CA GLY A 4 -28.68 48.33 25.11
C GLY A 4 -27.41 47.57 24.75
N THR A 5 -26.27 48.26 24.71
CA THR A 5 -24.92 47.72 24.63
C THR A 5 -24.53 46.96 25.89
N SER A 6 -23.98 45.78 25.77
CA SER A 6 -23.20 45.16 26.86
C SER A 6 -21.96 44.44 26.31
N ARG A 7 -20.80 44.99 26.69
CA ARG A 7 -19.47 44.40 26.54
C ARG A 7 -19.37 43.15 27.43
N ALA A 8 -18.97 42.02 26.83
CA ALA A 8 -18.54 40.87 27.60
C ALA A 8 -17.04 40.59 27.33
N ARG A 9 -16.31 40.45 28.42
CA ARG A 9 -14.88 40.20 28.55
C ARG A 9 -14.50 38.85 27.98
N ARG A 10 -13.39 38.80 27.19
CA ARG A 10 -12.66 37.57 26.90
C ARG A 10 -12.08 37.03 28.22
N SER A 11 -12.40 35.78 28.53
CA SER A 11 -11.67 34.94 29.46
C SER A 11 -11.07 33.80 28.68
N ASP A 12 -9.73 33.75 28.59
CA ASP A 12 -8.96 32.63 28.10
C ASP A 12 -9.24 31.42 29.00
N ARG A 13 -9.83 30.37 28.42
CA ARG A 13 -9.82 29.02 29.02
C ARG A 13 -9.01 28.13 28.11
N TYR A 14 -7.87 27.68 28.61
CA TYR A 14 -7.19 26.51 28.14
C TYR A 14 -8.17 25.34 28.19
N SER A 15 -8.49 24.77 27.04
CA SER A 15 -9.23 23.52 26.94
C SER A 15 -8.22 22.36 26.87
N GLU A 16 -8.28 21.51 27.89
CA GLU A 16 -7.62 20.20 27.90
C GLU A 16 -8.15 19.31 26.75
N PRO A 17 -7.32 18.41 26.19
CA PRO A 17 -7.76 17.52 25.13
C PRO A 17 -8.70 16.42 25.67
N PRO A 18 -9.69 15.95 24.89
CA PRO A 18 -10.71 15.02 25.37
C PRO A 18 -10.16 13.61 25.63
N GLU A 19 -10.38 13.11 26.81
CA GLU A 19 -10.13 11.73 27.30
C GLU A 19 -10.99 10.63 26.61
N ARG A 20 -11.28 10.72 25.33
CA ARG A 20 -12.17 9.73 24.67
C ARG A 20 -11.45 8.67 23.82
N VAL A 21 -10.13 8.64 23.77
CA VAL A 21 -9.40 7.64 22.99
C VAL A 21 -9.11 6.35 23.79
N HIS A 22 -9.16 6.40 25.12
CA HIS A 22 -8.93 5.20 25.95
C HIS A 22 -10.16 4.27 26.10
N SER A 23 -11.39 4.75 25.87
CA SER A 23 -12.58 3.90 26.03
C SER A 23 -12.87 2.99 24.85
N ALA A 24 -12.47 3.37 23.63
CA ALA A 24 -12.66 2.53 22.44
C ALA A 24 -11.70 1.33 22.40
N ALA A 25 -10.47 1.50 22.86
CA ALA A 25 -9.49 0.41 22.95
C ALA A 25 -9.84 -0.61 24.03
N GLN A 26 -10.45 -0.17 25.16
CA GLN A 26 -10.93 -1.07 26.22
C GLN A 26 -12.23 -1.79 25.86
N GLN A 27 -13.13 -1.19 25.08
CA GLN A 27 -14.34 -1.86 24.59
C GLN A 27 -14.04 -2.89 23.51
N MET A 28 -13.01 -2.70 22.66
CA MET A 28 -12.56 -3.72 21.69
C MET A 28 -11.84 -4.89 22.38
N GLN A 29 -11.12 -4.68 23.47
CA GLN A 29 -10.51 -5.77 24.25
C GLN A 29 -11.53 -6.63 24.99
N ALA A 30 -12.70 -6.11 25.32
CA ALA A 30 -13.77 -6.87 25.97
C ALA A 30 -14.58 -7.74 24.99
N GLN A 31 -14.59 -7.43 23.69
CA GLN A 31 -15.27 -8.24 22.67
C GLN A 31 -14.43 -9.40 22.11
N THR A 32 -13.11 -9.40 22.32
CA THR A 32 -12.22 -10.49 21.90
C THR A 32 -12.00 -11.57 22.96
N ALA A 33 -12.58 -11.42 24.16
CA ALA A 33 -12.41 -12.37 25.26
C ALA A 33 -13.45 -13.51 25.31
N TYR A 34 -14.38 -13.61 24.32
CA TYR A 34 -15.30 -14.72 24.20
C TYR A 34 -15.07 -15.54 22.91
N GLY A 35 -13.92 -16.14 22.82
CA GLY A 35 -13.59 -17.18 21.88
C GLY A 35 -13.01 -18.36 22.65
N SER A 36 -13.89 -19.20 23.22
CA SER A 36 -13.46 -20.49 23.73
C SER A 36 -12.82 -21.29 22.59
N PRO A 37 -11.72 -22.02 22.83
CA PRO A 37 -11.13 -22.88 21.82
C PRO A 37 -12.16 -23.95 21.44
N LEU A 38 -12.64 -23.89 20.19
CA LEU A 38 -13.44 -24.95 19.61
C LEU A 38 -12.54 -26.20 19.55
N HIS A 39 -12.86 -27.16 20.39
CA HIS A 39 -12.35 -28.51 20.23
C HIS A 39 -12.76 -29.01 18.83
N PRO A 40 -11.87 -29.74 18.12
CA PRO A 40 -12.23 -30.37 16.87
C PRO A 40 -13.47 -31.25 17.08
N PRO A 41 -14.44 -31.22 16.15
CA PRO A 41 -15.58 -32.12 16.27
C PRO A 41 -15.09 -33.55 16.24
N ALA A 42 -15.35 -34.28 17.32
CA ALA A 42 -15.23 -35.72 17.32
C ALA A 42 -16.25 -36.26 16.35
N GLY A 43 -15.87 -36.46 15.11
CA GLY A 43 -16.68 -37.14 14.09
C GLY A 43 -16.78 -38.60 14.50
N ASN A 44 -18.00 -39.00 14.86
CA ASN A 44 -18.33 -40.41 15.00
C ASN A 44 -18.35 -41.02 13.58
N PRO A 45 -17.46 -41.96 13.20
CA PRO A 45 -17.52 -42.59 11.89
C PRO A 45 -18.70 -43.52 11.83
N GLY A 46 -19.60 -43.32 10.86
CA GLY A 46 -20.60 -44.27 10.49
C GLY A 46 -19.97 -45.62 10.04
N PRO A 47 -20.66 -46.75 10.15
CA PRO A 47 -20.05 -48.05 9.91
C PRO A 47 -19.85 -48.28 8.40
N GLY A 48 -18.61 -48.28 7.94
CA GLY A 48 -18.27 -48.79 6.63
C GLY A 48 -17.22 -48.04 5.84
N MET A 49 -15.97 -48.02 6.35
CA MET A 49 -14.66 -48.11 5.69
C MET A 49 -13.60 -47.67 6.68
N PRO A 50 -12.46 -48.35 6.79
CA PRO A 50 -11.35 -47.87 7.63
C PRO A 50 -10.80 -46.60 6.98
N ALA A 51 -10.94 -45.46 7.66
CA ALA A 51 -10.26 -44.23 7.29
C ALA A 51 -8.74 -44.48 7.40
N ASP A 52 -8.03 -44.26 6.31
CA ASP A 52 -6.57 -44.36 6.28
C ASP A 52 -6.03 -43.37 7.32
N PRO A 53 -5.21 -43.81 8.29
CA PRO A 53 -4.60 -42.91 9.28
C PRO A 53 -3.76 -41.78 8.65
N GLN A 54 -3.30 -41.95 7.40
CA GLN A 54 -2.58 -40.91 6.66
C GLN A 54 -3.48 -39.76 6.22
N ASP A 55 -4.74 -40.04 5.85
CA ASP A 55 -5.70 -38.98 5.46
C ASP A 55 -6.10 -38.11 6.66
N ALA A 56 -6.32 -38.72 7.83
CA ALA A 56 -6.62 -37.97 9.05
C ALA A 56 -5.44 -37.07 9.48
N TYR A 57 -4.21 -37.59 9.37
CA TYR A 57 -3.00 -36.83 9.66
C TYR A 57 -2.78 -35.68 8.67
N TYR A 58 -3.06 -35.90 7.38
CA TYR A 58 -2.95 -34.86 6.35
C TYR A 58 -3.99 -33.75 6.54
N GLN A 59 -5.24 -34.09 6.86
CA GLN A 59 -6.30 -33.12 7.19
C GLN A 59 -5.96 -32.31 8.45
N GLN A 60 -5.37 -32.95 9.45
CA GLN A 60 -4.93 -32.27 10.66
C GLN A 60 -3.75 -31.32 10.38
N GLN A 61 -2.81 -31.69 9.51
CA GLN A 61 -1.71 -30.81 9.09
C GLN A 61 -2.22 -29.59 8.31
N LEU A 62 -3.18 -29.79 7.37
CA LEU A 62 -3.81 -28.69 6.63
C LEU A 62 -4.54 -27.73 7.56
N TYR A 63 -5.23 -28.23 8.57
CA TYR A 63 -5.92 -27.41 9.58
C TYR A 63 -4.93 -26.54 10.38
N TYR A 64 -3.83 -27.11 10.87
CA TYR A 64 -2.80 -26.36 11.60
C TYR A 64 -2.07 -25.37 10.68
N GLN A 65 -1.85 -25.73 9.43
CA GLN A 65 -1.24 -24.81 8.45
C GLN A 65 -2.17 -23.61 8.14
N GLN A 66 -3.47 -23.84 8.00
CA GLN A 66 -4.46 -22.77 7.85
C GLN A 66 -4.53 -21.87 9.08
N GLN A 67 -4.53 -22.45 10.28
CA GLN A 67 -4.50 -21.64 11.52
C GLN A 67 -3.21 -20.82 11.64
N ALA A 68 -2.06 -21.39 11.28
CA ALA A 68 -0.78 -20.68 11.30
C ALA A 68 -0.77 -19.51 10.29
N MET A 69 -1.31 -19.72 9.08
CA MET A 69 -1.44 -18.66 8.08
C MET A 69 -2.39 -17.54 8.54
N GLN A 70 -3.53 -17.88 9.16
CA GLN A 70 -4.45 -16.88 9.71
C GLN A 70 -3.81 -16.08 10.85
N GLN A 71 -3.04 -16.72 11.73
CA GLN A 71 -2.32 -16.05 12.80
C GLN A 71 -1.20 -15.15 12.27
N GLN A 72 -0.48 -15.59 11.23
CA GLN A 72 0.52 -14.77 10.56
C GLN A 72 -0.10 -13.53 9.89
N ALA A 73 -1.19 -13.71 9.14
CA ALA A 73 -1.91 -12.62 8.51
C ALA A 73 -2.44 -11.60 9.54
N GLN A 74 -2.94 -12.09 10.68
CA GLN A 74 -3.42 -11.23 11.77
C GLN A 74 -2.27 -10.48 12.47
N GLN A 75 -1.12 -11.12 12.67
CA GLN A 75 0.07 -10.48 13.22
C GLN A 75 0.65 -9.43 12.25
N GLU A 76 0.65 -9.74 10.97
CA GLU A 76 1.14 -8.83 9.93
C GLU A 76 0.24 -7.60 9.79
N PHE A 77 -1.08 -7.77 9.86
CA PHE A 77 -2.05 -6.69 9.91
C PHE A 77 -1.85 -5.78 11.14
N LEU A 78 -1.65 -6.36 12.32
CA LEU A 78 -1.37 -5.61 13.55
C LEU A 78 -0.04 -4.86 13.46
N ARG A 79 0.97 -5.46 12.85
CA ARG A 79 2.26 -4.80 12.60
C ARG A 79 2.12 -3.60 11.66
N GLN A 80 1.39 -3.75 10.56
CA GLN A 80 1.11 -2.65 9.63
C GLN A 80 0.34 -1.51 10.30
N GLN A 81 -0.63 -1.81 11.16
CA GLN A 81 -1.33 -0.78 11.95
C GLN A 81 -0.38 -0.05 12.91
N GLN A 82 0.54 -0.76 13.55
CA GLN A 82 1.53 -0.15 14.44
C GLN A 82 2.52 0.73 13.67
N GLU A 83 2.99 0.27 12.52
CA GLU A 83 3.88 1.04 11.63
C GLU A 83 3.18 2.31 11.12
N TYR A 84 1.91 2.21 10.70
CA TYR A 84 1.11 3.38 10.30
C TYR A 84 0.92 4.39 11.43
N ALA A 85 0.64 3.92 12.65
CA ALA A 85 0.52 4.79 13.82
C ALA A 85 1.85 5.47 14.17
N GLN A 86 2.98 4.76 14.03
CA GLN A 86 4.32 5.34 14.22
C GLN A 86 4.65 6.41 13.18
N GLN A 87 4.30 6.18 11.91
CA GLN A 87 4.48 7.17 10.85
C GLN A 87 3.65 8.44 11.10
N GLN A 88 2.40 8.30 11.50
CA GLN A 88 1.54 9.43 11.87
C GLN A 88 2.14 10.25 13.04
N TYR A 89 2.68 9.53 14.03
CA TYR A 89 3.33 10.17 15.17
C TYR A 89 4.65 10.87 14.79
N ALA A 90 5.41 10.27 13.89
CA ALA A 90 6.64 10.86 13.35
C ALA A 90 6.35 12.14 12.54
N MET A 91 5.34 12.11 11.67
CA MET A 91 4.91 13.30 10.91
C MET A 91 4.43 14.43 11.81
N GLN A 92 3.67 14.13 12.88
CA GLN A 92 3.26 15.14 13.86
C GLN A 92 4.47 15.75 14.60
N ARG A 93 5.45 14.93 14.97
CA ARG A 93 6.68 15.40 15.62
C ARG A 93 7.49 16.31 14.69
N GLU A 94 7.56 15.98 13.43
CA GLU A 94 8.30 16.78 12.44
C GLU A 94 7.60 18.10 12.15
N GLN A 95 6.27 18.12 12.02
CA GLN A 95 5.50 19.36 11.92
C GLN A 95 5.71 20.27 13.14
N GLN A 96 5.74 19.70 14.35
CA GLN A 96 6.04 20.46 15.57
C GLN A 96 7.48 20.98 15.59
N ARG A 97 8.44 20.21 15.05
CA ARG A 97 9.86 20.61 14.95
C ARG A 97 10.03 21.75 13.96
N ARG A 98 9.40 21.68 12.78
CA ARG A 98 9.39 22.75 11.77
C ARG A 98 8.74 24.03 12.32
N HIS A 99 7.65 23.90 13.07
CA HIS A 99 6.99 25.04 13.69
C HIS A 99 7.86 25.70 14.77
N ARG A 100 8.58 24.93 15.60
CA ARG A 100 9.57 25.46 16.56
C ARG A 100 10.75 26.16 15.87
N GLN A 101 11.28 25.57 14.80
CA GLN A 101 12.37 26.20 14.04
C GLN A 101 11.94 27.51 13.37
N GLN A 102 10.69 27.59 12.95
CA GLN A 102 10.14 28.81 12.37
C GLN A 102 9.97 29.90 13.42
N GLN A 103 9.46 29.57 14.60
CA GLN A 103 9.38 30.49 15.74
C GLN A 103 10.75 30.95 16.23
N GLU A 104 11.76 30.09 16.20
CA GLU A 104 13.13 30.45 16.61
C GLU A 104 13.81 31.37 15.59
N LYS A 105 13.59 31.17 14.29
CA LYS A 105 14.02 32.09 13.23
C LYS A 105 13.36 33.47 13.35
N GLU A 106 12.08 33.52 13.66
CA GLU A 106 11.35 34.77 13.89
C GLU A 106 11.87 35.50 15.15
N ARG A 107 12.23 34.74 16.21
CA ARG A 107 12.84 35.33 17.43
C ARG A 107 14.24 35.90 17.17
N VAL A 108 15.08 35.17 16.43
CA VAL A 108 16.44 35.66 16.06
C VAL A 108 16.35 36.88 15.15
N PHE A 109 15.37 36.93 14.24
CA PHE A 109 15.17 38.08 13.36
C PHE A 109 14.68 39.33 14.14
N SER A 110 13.89 39.15 15.19
CA SER A 110 13.43 40.24 16.05
C SER A 110 14.53 40.77 16.99
N GLU A 111 15.44 39.90 17.45
CA GLU A 111 16.59 40.29 18.31
C GLU A 111 17.70 41.01 17.55
N THR A 112 17.90 40.70 16.24
CA THR A 112 18.90 41.38 15.39
C THR A 112 18.45 42.75 14.87
N SER A 113 17.16 43.07 14.95
CA SER A 113 16.63 44.36 14.49
C SER A 113 16.67 45.48 15.55
N SER A 114 17.08 45.18 16.79
CA SER A 114 17.07 46.15 17.91
C SER A 114 18.42 46.75 18.29
N HIS A 115 19.56 46.44 17.61
CA HIS A 115 20.88 46.99 17.87
C HIS A 115 21.56 47.46 16.60
N GLY A 116 21.31 48.70 16.22
CA GLY A 116 21.99 49.36 15.10
C GLY A 116 21.77 50.86 15.06
N ALA A 117 22.10 51.54 16.16
CA ALA A 117 22.21 53.00 16.13
C ALA A 117 23.67 53.40 15.89
N PHE A 118 23.99 53.80 14.68
CA PHE A 118 25.26 54.39 14.31
C PHE A 118 25.41 55.79 14.90
N ARG A 119 26.46 56.01 15.72
CA ARG A 119 26.95 57.35 16.09
C ARG A 119 28.15 57.65 15.23
N GLY A 120 28.01 58.65 14.32
CA GLY A 120 29.10 59.24 13.58
C GLY A 120 29.97 60.10 14.48
N TYR A 121 31.27 60.06 14.21
CA TYR A 121 32.23 61.00 14.74
C TYR A 121 32.94 61.66 13.57
N THR A 122 32.66 62.98 13.39
CA THR A 122 33.41 63.92 12.59
C THR A 122 34.53 64.53 13.47
N GLY A 123 35.76 64.41 13.08
CA GLY A 123 36.93 65.08 13.71
C GLY A 123 37.80 65.74 12.66
N GLN A 124 37.84 67.04 12.75
CA GLN A 124 38.55 67.95 11.89
C GLN A 124 40.08 67.89 12.04
N ILE A 125 40.74 68.12 10.92
CA ILE A 125 42.17 68.49 10.77
C ILE A 125 42.35 69.98 11.13
N PRO A 126 43.42 70.38 11.77
CA PRO A 126 43.92 71.74 11.57
C PRO A 126 45.30 71.76 10.88
N ALA A 127 45.40 72.73 10.00
CA ALA A 127 46.54 73.04 9.22
C ALA A 127 47.40 74.16 9.87
N ALA A 128 48.66 74.10 9.53
CA ALA A 128 49.57 75.20 9.11
C ALA A 128 50.03 76.28 10.06
N GLY A 129 51.23 76.64 9.83
CA GLY A 129 51.87 77.87 10.06
C GLY A 129 53.32 77.67 10.60
N GLY A 130 54.35 77.91 9.96
CA GLY A 130 54.84 79.07 9.18
C GLY A 130 55.79 79.89 9.99
N SER A 131 56.99 79.89 9.57
CA SER A 131 57.81 81.16 9.42
C SER A 131 59.30 81.03 9.71
N THR A 132 60.02 81.39 8.70
CA THR A 132 61.40 81.80 8.64
C THR A 132 61.66 83.14 9.40
N PRO A 133 62.86 83.83 9.54
CA PRO A 133 64.16 83.56 8.94
C PRO A 133 65.42 83.90 9.84
N ALA A 134 66.59 83.78 9.20
CA ALA A 134 67.96 84.08 9.42
C ALA A 134 68.38 85.32 10.32
N PRO A 135 69.66 85.51 10.74
CA PRO A 135 70.71 85.94 9.80
C PRO A 135 72.14 85.40 10.06
N GLN A 136 73.01 85.58 9.03
CA GLN A 136 74.47 85.52 9.06
C GLN A 136 75.04 86.80 9.68
N PRO A 137 76.34 86.97 10.03
CA PRO A 137 77.63 86.71 9.38
C PRO A 137 78.82 86.45 10.35
N PRO A 138 80.15 86.69 10.07
CA PRO A 138 80.99 86.72 8.87
C PRO A 138 82.25 85.83 8.93
N ALA A 139 82.96 85.82 7.80
CA ALA A 139 84.20 85.09 7.52
C ALA A 139 85.43 85.49 8.30
N LYS A 140 86.31 84.53 8.58
CA LYS A 140 87.78 84.75 8.63
C LYS A 140 88.52 83.59 7.97
N LYS A 141 89.36 83.97 7.00
CA LYS A 141 90.34 83.13 6.30
C LYS A 141 91.40 82.64 7.27
N ASN A 142 91.71 81.33 7.25
CA ASN A 142 93.06 80.88 7.56
C ASN A 142 93.28 79.44 7.02
N HIS A 143 94.45 79.21 6.50
CA HIS A 143 95.15 78.08 5.95
C HIS A 143 94.86 76.70 6.60
N VAL A 144 93.78 76.17 6.36
CA VAL A 144 93.40 74.82 6.84
C VAL A 144 93.30 73.84 5.67
N TRP A 145 93.58 74.24 4.45
CA TRP A 145 93.30 73.47 3.24
C TRP A 145 94.10 72.17 3.11
N LEU A 146 95.39 72.15 3.61
CA LEU A 146 96.25 70.97 3.50
C LEU A 146 95.95 69.94 4.58
N VAL A 147 95.53 70.37 5.78
CA VAL A 147 95.13 69.45 6.87
C VAL A 147 93.77 68.86 6.59
N LEU A 148 92.85 69.61 6.00
CA LEU A 148 91.56 69.14 5.62
C LEU A 148 91.60 68.08 4.48
N LEU A 149 92.59 68.20 3.54
CA LEU A 149 92.80 67.24 2.47
C LEU A 149 93.32 65.89 3.01
N ILE A 150 94.22 65.88 3.98
CA ILE A 150 94.77 64.68 4.62
C ILE A 150 93.66 64.03 5.51
N VAL A 151 92.89 64.83 6.25
CA VAL A 151 91.81 64.36 7.07
C VAL A 151 90.67 63.87 6.19
N ALA A 152 90.37 64.54 5.07
CA ALA A 152 89.38 64.08 4.11
C ALA A 152 89.79 62.73 3.44
N LEU A 153 91.12 62.59 3.07
CA LEU A 153 91.65 61.36 2.51
C LEU A 153 91.68 60.24 3.55
N ALA A 154 92.04 60.54 4.81
CA ALA A 154 91.95 59.54 5.90
C ALA A 154 90.51 59.14 6.26
N LEU A 155 89.59 60.13 6.23
CA LEU A 155 88.15 59.85 6.41
C LEU A 155 87.55 59.06 5.25
N THR A 156 87.98 59.38 3.99
CA THR A 156 87.47 58.58 2.82
C THR A 156 88.10 57.20 2.78
N LEU A 157 89.38 57.00 3.14
CA LEU A 157 89.96 55.65 3.26
C LEU A 157 89.41 54.89 4.49
N GLY A 158 89.24 55.62 5.61
CA GLY A 158 88.62 55.03 6.81
C GLY A 158 87.14 54.66 6.57
N THR A 159 86.35 55.56 5.96
CA THR A 159 84.95 55.30 5.63
C THR A 159 84.82 54.24 4.53
N GLY A 160 85.68 54.25 3.51
CA GLY A 160 85.75 53.23 2.49
C GLY A 160 86.09 51.82 3.05
N GLY A 161 87.10 51.78 3.97
CA GLY A 161 87.50 50.55 4.65
C GLY A 161 86.38 50.00 5.58
N VAL A 162 85.71 50.88 6.34
CA VAL A 162 84.59 50.54 7.20
C VAL A 162 83.40 50.10 6.35
N PHE A 163 83.13 50.74 5.23
CA PHE A 163 82.07 50.37 4.31
C PHE A 163 82.38 49.02 3.65
N ALA A 164 83.62 48.80 3.18
CA ALA A 164 84.04 47.53 2.60
C ALA A 164 84.00 46.38 3.63
N LEU A 165 84.43 46.60 4.87
CA LEU A 165 84.33 45.62 5.95
C LEU A 165 82.87 45.34 6.33
N ARG A 166 82.05 46.38 6.41
CA ARG A 166 80.59 46.22 6.68
C ARG A 166 79.92 45.50 5.56
N SER A 167 80.21 45.79 4.30
CA SER A 167 79.71 45.09 3.15
C SER A 167 80.15 43.61 3.17
N TYR A 168 81.44 43.34 3.45
CA TYR A 168 81.94 41.97 3.57
C TYR A 168 81.26 41.18 4.71
N LEU A 169 81.16 41.83 5.87
CA LEU A 169 80.45 41.16 7.00
C LEU A 169 78.97 40.90 6.69
N HIS A 170 78.35 41.88 6.02
CA HIS A 170 76.95 41.73 5.62
C HIS A 170 76.78 40.63 4.58
N THR A 171 77.61 40.56 3.54
CA THR A 171 77.58 39.47 2.55
C THR A 171 77.85 38.11 3.21
N ARG A 172 78.78 38.07 4.16
CA ARG A 172 79.03 36.82 4.93
C ARG A 172 77.87 36.43 5.81
N GLU A 173 77.22 37.37 6.49
CA GLU A 173 76.01 37.14 7.28
C GLU A 173 74.88 36.56 6.39
N ILE A 174 74.67 37.14 5.21
CA ILE A 174 73.71 36.65 4.23
C ILE A 174 74.05 35.24 3.80
N HIS A 175 75.31 34.98 3.42
CA HIS A 175 75.75 33.67 3.00
C HIS A 175 75.55 32.61 4.12
N GLU A 176 75.99 32.90 5.34
CA GLU A 176 75.86 32.04 6.51
C GLU A 176 74.38 31.80 6.86
N ALA A 177 73.46 32.71 6.54
CA ALA A 177 72.05 32.58 6.75
C ALA A 177 71.36 31.80 5.64
N VAL A 178 71.81 31.92 4.39
CA VAL A 178 71.14 31.30 3.20
C VAL A 178 71.70 29.93 2.88
N ALA A 179 72.99 29.66 2.99
CA ALA A 179 73.68 28.44 2.60
C ALA A 179 73.12 27.17 3.29
N PRO A 180 72.66 27.16 4.57
CA PRO A 180 72.05 25.97 5.20
C PRO A 180 70.78 25.52 4.50
N TYR A 181 70.14 26.45 3.77
CA TYR A 181 68.82 26.13 3.11
C TYR A 181 68.99 25.84 1.62
N ASP A 182 70.18 25.69 1.05
CA ASP A 182 70.35 25.37 -0.37
C ASP A 182 69.62 24.06 -0.79
N ASN A 183 69.52 23.11 0.14
CA ASN A 183 68.85 21.80 -0.08
C ASN A 183 67.69 21.58 0.88
N LEU A 184 67.24 22.59 1.61
CA LEU A 184 66.18 22.54 2.60
C LEU A 184 65.13 23.59 2.32
N PHE A 185 63.87 23.31 2.54
CA PHE A 185 62.81 24.34 2.56
C PHE A 185 63.18 25.41 3.58
N VAL A 186 62.95 26.68 3.25
CA VAL A 186 63.13 27.79 4.13
C VAL A 186 62.15 27.83 5.26
N GLU A 187 62.58 28.33 6.44
CA GLU A 187 61.66 28.49 7.58
C GLU A 187 60.48 29.41 7.23
N GLY A 188 59.29 29.10 7.75
CA GLY A 188 58.08 29.87 7.48
C GLY A 188 57.31 29.43 6.23
N VAL A 189 57.68 28.30 5.60
CA VAL A 189 56.95 27.71 4.46
C VAL A 189 56.05 26.59 4.97
N TYR A 190 54.77 26.67 4.64
CA TYR A 190 53.74 25.70 5.03
C TYR A 190 52.95 25.23 3.82
N VAL A 191 52.63 23.93 3.80
CA VAL A 191 51.69 23.31 2.84
C VAL A 191 50.71 22.48 3.61
N ASP A 192 49.41 22.71 3.43
CA ASP A 192 48.32 22.05 4.20
C ASP A 192 48.53 22.15 5.72
N GLY A 193 49.14 23.27 6.20
CA GLY A 193 49.48 23.46 7.60
C GLY A 193 50.65 22.61 8.10
N ILE A 194 51.38 21.92 7.22
CA ILE A 194 52.64 21.24 7.54
C ILE A 194 53.77 22.25 7.41
N HIS A 195 54.55 22.47 8.47
CA HIS A 195 55.76 23.27 8.41
C HIS A 195 56.84 22.50 7.65
N LEU A 196 57.27 23.02 6.50
CA LEU A 196 58.27 22.40 5.64
C LEU A 196 59.68 22.87 5.96
N GLY A 197 59.85 24.03 6.66
CA GLY A 197 61.15 24.60 7.00
C GLY A 197 62.09 23.58 7.59
N GLY A 198 63.33 23.54 7.08
CA GLY A 198 64.36 22.59 7.49
C GLY A 198 64.23 21.19 6.91
N MET A 199 63.20 20.90 6.12
CA MET A 199 63.02 19.61 5.43
C MET A 199 63.68 19.64 4.05
N THR A 200 64.19 18.49 3.60
CA THR A 200 64.56 18.33 2.19
C THR A 200 63.30 18.27 1.31
N PRO A 201 63.38 18.53 0.00
CA PRO A 201 62.23 18.39 -0.92
C PRO A 201 61.56 17.00 -0.81
N GLU A 202 62.33 15.93 -0.66
CA GLU A 202 61.84 14.57 -0.48
C GLU A 202 61.08 14.38 0.85
N GLN A 203 61.63 14.94 1.96
CA GLN A 203 60.96 14.89 3.26
C GLN A 203 59.66 15.72 3.25
N GLY A 204 59.67 16.88 2.62
CA GLY A 204 58.49 17.74 2.44
C GLY A 204 57.40 17.00 1.63
N MET A 205 57.79 16.39 0.50
CA MET A 205 56.90 15.61 -0.33
C MET A 205 56.26 14.44 0.44
N ASN A 206 57.07 13.65 1.15
CA ASN A 206 56.59 12.52 1.92
C ASN A 206 55.64 12.95 3.06
N SER A 207 55.94 14.10 3.71
CA SER A 207 55.11 14.65 4.78
C SER A 207 53.74 15.11 4.27
N VAL A 208 53.69 15.83 3.14
CA VAL A 208 52.45 16.28 2.50
C VAL A 208 51.65 15.08 1.98
N GLN A 209 52.33 14.13 1.32
CA GLN A 209 51.69 12.92 0.80
C GLN A 209 51.10 12.08 1.92
N SER A 210 51.82 11.92 3.05
CA SER A 210 51.29 11.18 4.22
C SER A 210 50.04 11.83 4.80
N LYS A 211 49.99 13.17 4.86
CA LYS A 211 48.80 13.88 5.33
C LYS A 211 47.62 13.74 4.40
N ILE A 212 47.84 13.78 3.07
CA ILE A 212 46.80 13.52 2.09
C ILE A 212 46.29 12.10 2.23
N GLN A 213 47.19 11.12 2.39
CA GLN A 213 46.81 9.71 2.59
C GLN A 213 45.99 9.55 3.85
N GLN A 214 46.36 10.13 4.99
CA GLN A 214 45.59 10.10 6.22
C GLN A 214 44.20 10.72 6.05
N ARG A 215 44.08 11.85 5.33
CA ARG A 215 42.82 12.50 4.99
C ARG A 215 41.93 11.58 4.14
N ASN A 216 42.51 10.99 3.11
CA ASN A 216 41.79 10.05 2.22
C ASN A 216 41.35 8.78 2.96
N ASP A 217 42.19 8.20 3.80
CA ASP A 217 41.85 7.00 4.59
C ASP A 217 40.73 7.25 5.61
N ALA A 218 40.66 8.46 6.14
CA ALA A 218 39.63 8.89 7.06
C ALA A 218 38.30 9.20 6.37
N TRP A 219 38.35 9.56 5.07
CA TRP A 219 37.15 9.93 4.34
C TRP A 219 36.33 8.73 3.91
N HIS A 220 35.04 8.74 4.29
CA HIS A 220 34.06 7.74 3.83
C HIS A 220 32.65 8.32 3.90
N VAL A 221 31.77 7.80 3.05
CA VAL A 221 30.34 8.03 3.07
C VAL A 221 29.64 6.69 3.19
N THR A 222 28.73 6.57 4.16
CA THR A 222 27.94 5.36 4.40
C THR A 222 26.51 5.58 3.93
N LEU A 223 26.00 4.70 3.08
CA LEU A 223 24.59 4.65 2.68
C LEU A 223 23.86 3.73 3.64
N THR A 224 22.81 4.24 4.28
CA THR A 224 22.00 3.47 5.24
C THR A 224 20.55 3.43 4.81
N TYR A 225 19.88 2.32 5.11
CA TYR A 225 18.46 2.15 4.90
C TYR A 225 17.83 1.50 6.13
N GLN A 226 16.89 2.19 6.77
CA GLN A 226 16.27 1.76 8.03
C GLN A 226 17.30 1.37 9.10
N GLY A 227 18.37 2.16 9.21
CA GLY A 227 19.46 1.93 10.16
C GLY A 227 20.43 0.81 9.78
N THR A 228 20.24 0.14 8.65
CA THR A 228 21.15 -0.89 8.13
C THR A 228 22.10 -0.28 7.11
N GLN A 229 23.39 -0.55 7.24
CA GLN A 229 24.37 -0.15 6.25
C GLN A 229 24.19 -0.95 4.96
N MET A 230 23.91 -0.26 3.85
CA MET A 230 23.76 -0.83 2.53
C MET A 230 25.03 -0.83 1.72
N ALA A 231 25.79 0.25 1.83
CA ALA A 231 27.09 0.41 1.18
C ALA A 231 27.95 1.44 1.92
N GLN A 232 29.25 1.40 1.67
CA GLN A 232 30.20 2.44 2.10
C GLN A 232 31.09 2.78 0.92
N ILE A 233 31.27 4.07 0.67
CA ILE A 233 32.15 4.63 -0.36
C ILE A 233 33.32 5.26 0.36
N ASN A 234 34.55 4.97 -0.06
CA ASN A 234 35.78 5.55 0.47
C ASN A 234 36.69 6.05 -0.64
N ALA A 235 37.71 6.83 -0.26
CA ALA A 235 38.61 7.44 -1.22
C ALA A 235 39.38 6.44 -2.08
N GLY A 236 39.69 5.28 -1.53
CA GLY A 236 40.38 4.20 -2.26
C GLY A 236 39.51 3.61 -3.40
N MET A 237 38.19 3.45 -3.17
CA MET A 237 37.25 2.99 -4.19
C MET A 237 37.15 3.97 -5.38
N LEU A 238 37.22 5.27 -5.08
CA LEU A 238 37.19 6.34 -6.10
C LEU A 238 38.54 6.59 -6.74
N GLY A 239 39.63 5.95 -6.29
CA GLY A 239 40.98 6.21 -6.77
C GLY A 239 41.41 7.65 -6.54
N MET A 240 40.96 8.27 -5.42
CA MET A 240 41.25 9.68 -5.15
C MET A 240 42.75 9.99 -5.07
N SER A 241 43.18 10.94 -5.87
CA SER A 241 44.57 11.40 -5.91
C SER A 241 44.65 12.94 -5.98
N VAL A 242 45.78 13.50 -5.56
CA VAL A 242 46.09 14.94 -5.65
C VAL A 242 47.45 15.06 -6.26
N ASP A 243 47.57 15.91 -7.28
CA ASP A 243 48.87 16.33 -7.77
C ASP A 243 49.46 17.41 -6.84
N ILE A 244 50.53 17.05 -6.12
CA ILE A 244 51.21 17.91 -5.19
C ILE A 244 52.45 18.56 -5.79
N GLY A 245 52.81 18.21 -7.05
CA GLY A 245 54.06 18.66 -7.67
C GLY A 245 54.14 20.17 -7.79
N GLN A 246 53.10 20.82 -8.30
CA GLN A 246 53.10 22.28 -8.50
C GLN A 246 53.14 23.03 -7.16
N VAL A 247 52.30 22.63 -6.18
CA VAL A 247 52.26 23.33 -4.87
C VAL A 247 53.57 23.20 -4.10
N LEU A 248 54.28 22.07 -4.21
CA LEU A 248 55.58 21.87 -3.61
C LEU A 248 56.66 22.67 -4.36
N ASN A 249 56.60 22.76 -5.69
CA ASN A 249 57.51 23.60 -6.46
C ASN A 249 57.34 25.09 -6.13
N ASP A 250 56.10 25.55 -6.00
CA ASP A 250 55.80 26.93 -5.60
C ASP A 250 56.27 27.23 -4.14
N ALA A 251 56.10 26.26 -3.26
CA ALA A 251 56.59 26.32 -1.88
C ALA A 251 58.13 26.32 -1.83
N TRP A 252 58.78 25.48 -2.66
CA TRP A 252 60.24 25.44 -2.80
C TRP A 252 60.79 26.74 -3.33
N ALA A 253 60.14 27.37 -4.30
CA ALA A 253 60.56 28.64 -4.87
C ALA A 253 60.69 29.79 -3.82
N GLN A 254 59.95 29.65 -2.69
CA GLN A 254 60.05 30.63 -1.59
C GLN A 254 61.42 30.60 -0.97
N GLY A 255 62.21 31.73 -1.17
CA GLY A 255 63.54 31.85 -0.67
C GLY A 255 64.67 31.14 -1.43
N HIS A 256 64.34 30.49 -2.59
CA HIS A 256 65.30 29.78 -3.45
C HIS A 256 65.52 30.46 -4.81
N THR A 257 64.84 31.58 -5.08
CA THR A 257 64.93 32.30 -6.34
C THR A 257 65.69 33.61 -6.17
N GLY A 258 66.52 34.01 -7.17
CA GLY A 258 67.28 35.24 -7.19
C GLY A 258 68.71 35.15 -6.61
N THR A 259 69.28 36.27 -6.30
CA THR A 259 70.58 36.41 -5.63
C THR A 259 70.52 36.02 -4.16
N GLU A 260 71.69 35.82 -3.49
CA GLU A 260 71.70 35.53 -2.05
C GLU A 260 71.01 36.61 -1.22
N GLU A 261 71.18 37.91 -1.63
CA GLU A 261 70.53 39.06 -0.98
C GLU A 261 68.97 38.95 -1.13
N GLU A 262 68.47 38.62 -2.33
CA GLU A 262 67.06 38.48 -2.58
C GLU A 262 66.51 37.29 -1.81
N ARG A 263 67.22 36.17 -1.77
CA ARG A 263 66.89 35.01 -0.97
C ARG A 263 66.81 35.31 0.52
N TYR A 264 67.86 36.05 1.05
CA TYR A 264 67.85 36.45 2.45
C TYR A 264 66.68 37.38 2.80
N ALA A 265 66.36 38.33 1.92
CA ALA A 265 65.24 39.24 2.11
C ALA A 265 63.92 38.46 2.13
N ALA A 266 63.77 37.49 1.22
CA ALA A 266 62.58 36.57 1.20
C ALA A 266 62.48 35.75 2.50
N MET A 267 63.63 35.22 3.00
CA MET A 267 63.65 34.47 4.27
C MET A 267 63.26 35.33 5.48
N GLN A 268 63.66 36.61 5.50
CA GLN A 268 63.23 37.54 6.57
C GLN A 268 61.73 37.86 6.46
N ALA A 269 61.20 38.04 5.23
CA ALA A 269 59.79 38.28 5.00
C ALA A 269 58.94 37.09 5.44
N LEU A 270 59.43 35.87 5.23
CA LEU A 270 58.73 34.62 5.66
C LEU A 270 58.68 34.48 7.19
N LYS A 271 59.60 35.06 7.95
CA LYS A 271 59.56 35.11 9.42
C LYS A 271 58.41 35.99 9.93
N GLU A 272 58.18 37.11 9.22
CA GLU A 272 57.14 38.08 9.57
C GLU A 272 55.78 37.61 9.06
N LYS A 273 55.73 37.05 7.84
CA LYS A 273 54.56 36.58 7.18
C LYS A 273 54.82 35.21 6.51
N PRO A 274 54.52 34.13 7.18
CA PRO A 274 54.67 32.77 6.61
C PRO A 274 53.96 32.61 5.28
N TYR A 275 54.55 31.80 4.40
CA TYR A 275 53.92 31.33 3.18
C TYR A 275 53.07 30.13 3.50
N GLU A 276 51.78 30.22 3.18
CA GLU A 276 50.83 29.13 3.36
C GLU A 276 50.24 28.75 2.00
N ALA A 277 50.36 27.50 1.62
CA ALA A 277 49.73 26.93 0.43
C ALA A 277 48.87 25.72 0.79
N TYR A 278 47.90 25.48 -0.03
CA TYR A 278 46.98 24.35 0.15
C TYR A 278 46.96 23.47 -1.11
N THR A 279 46.95 22.17 -0.91
CA THR A 279 46.77 21.22 -2.01
C THR A 279 45.38 21.32 -2.58
N ALA A 280 45.23 20.98 -3.85
CA ALA A 280 43.89 20.88 -4.50
C ALA A 280 43.04 19.82 -3.81
N THR A 281 41.71 19.93 -3.98
CA THR A 281 40.81 18.87 -3.58
C THR A 281 41.11 17.61 -4.40
N PRO A 282 41.17 16.42 -3.76
CA PRO A 282 41.37 15.17 -4.49
C PRO A 282 40.32 14.98 -5.57
N SER A 283 40.73 14.50 -6.72
CA SER A 283 39.84 14.04 -7.78
C SER A 283 39.85 12.50 -7.88
N GLY A 284 38.73 11.92 -8.22
CA GLY A 284 38.56 10.47 -8.34
C GLY A 284 37.54 10.10 -9.42
N ASP A 285 37.43 8.81 -9.69
CA ASP A 285 36.44 8.27 -10.63
C ASP A 285 35.05 8.20 -9.96
N THR A 286 34.22 9.17 -10.26
CA THR A 286 32.85 9.25 -9.73
C THR A 286 31.90 8.23 -10.35
N SER A 287 32.29 7.54 -11.44
CA SER A 287 31.46 6.45 -12.04
C SER A 287 31.25 5.28 -11.08
N VAL A 288 32.16 5.10 -10.12
CA VAL A 288 32.04 4.11 -9.03
C VAL A 288 30.76 4.36 -8.20
N ILE A 289 30.38 5.61 -8.00
CA ILE A 289 29.16 6.00 -7.26
C ILE A 289 27.93 5.45 -7.97
N ASP A 290 27.85 5.56 -9.31
CA ASP A 290 26.73 5.03 -10.09
C ASP A 290 26.62 3.53 -9.95
N ASN A 291 27.75 2.81 -9.93
CA ASN A 291 27.76 1.36 -9.71
C ASN A 291 27.27 0.98 -8.31
N VAL A 292 27.69 1.70 -7.27
CA VAL A 292 27.24 1.48 -5.90
C VAL A 292 25.75 1.78 -5.77
N LEU A 293 25.28 2.90 -6.32
CA LEU A 293 23.85 3.25 -6.31
C LEU A 293 23.00 2.22 -7.06
N ALA A 294 23.49 1.70 -8.20
CA ALA A 294 22.79 0.63 -8.92
C ALA A 294 22.67 -0.66 -8.10
N GLN A 295 23.73 -1.05 -7.38
CA GLN A 295 23.70 -2.22 -6.49
C GLN A 295 22.72 -2.02 -5.33
N VAL A 296 22.76 -0.86 -4.68
CA VAL A 296 21.86 -0.51 -3.57
C VAL A 296 20.41 -0.46 -4.05
N ARG A 297 20.13 0.15 -5.22
CA ARG A 297 18.82 0.17 -5.84
C ARG A 297 18.29 -1.22 -6.08
N ASN A 298 19.10 -2.14 -6.61
CA ASN A 298 18.69 -3.54 -6.85
C ASN A 298 18.34 -4.30 -5.57
N GLN A 299 18.83 -3.87 -4.41
CA GLN A 299 18.50 -4.47 -3.11
C GLN A 299 17.22 -3.87 -2.51
N ILE A 300 16.89 -2.63 -2.84
CA ILE A 300 15.76 -1.89 -2.26
C ILE A 300 14.53 -1.93 -3.17
N ASP A 301 14.73 -1.75 -4.48
CA ASP A 301 13.65 -1.67 -5.45
C ASP A 301 12.89 -2.99 -5.53
N ARG A 302 11.58 -2.86 -5.45
CA ARG A 302 10.65 -3.95 -5.71
C ARG A 302 9.37 -3.40 -6.32
N PRO A 303 8.78 -4.06 -7.30
CA PRO A 303 7.50 -3.63 -7.85
C PRO A 303 6.39 -3.80 -6.79
N ALA A 304 5.33 -3.01 -6.93
CA ALA A 304 4.07 -3.31 -6.28
C ALA A 304 3.46 -4.58 -6.90
N VAL A 305 2.74 -5.35 -6.11
CA VAL A 305 2.01 -6.54 -6.56
C VAL A 305 0.52 -6.31 -6.26
N ASP A 306 -0.32 -6.48 -7.27
CA ASP A 306 -1.77 -6.36 -7.13
C ASP A 306 -2.36 -7.60 -6.45
N ALA A 307 -3.42 -7.38 -5.67
CA ALA A 307 -4.24 -8.47 -5.15
C ALA A 307 -4.91 -9.23 -6.30
N ARG A 308 -5.10 -10.54 -6.13
CA ARG A 308 -5.79 -11.37 -7.11
C ARG A 308 -6.61 -12.47 -6.46
N LEU A 309 -7.68 -12.90 -7.14
CA LEU A 309 -8.41 -14.12 -6.77
C LEU A 309 -7.51 -15.32 -7.04
N SER A 310 -7.27 -16.16 -6.03
CA SER A 310 -6.52 -17.40 -6.20
C SER A 310 -7.41 -18.62 -6.37
N ALA A 311 -8.59 -18.67 -5.73
CA ALA A 311 -9.52 -19.79 -5.86
C ALA A 311 -10.98 -19.38 -5.60
N PHE A 312 -11.88 -20.08 -6.28
CA PHE A 312 -13.32 -20.14 -5.96
C PHE A 312 -13.69 -21.59 -5.62
N ASP A 313 -14.04 -21.83 -4.35
CA ASP A 313 -14.47 -23.13 -3.85
C ASP A 313 -15.87 -23.00 -3.21
N PRO A 314 -16.93 -23.47 -3.91
CA PRO A 314 -18.30 -23.36 -3.42
C PRO A 314 -18.61 -24.23 -2.18
N SER A 315 -17.69 -25.08 -1.74
CA SER A 315 -17.84 -25.90 -0.53
C SER A 315 -17.53 -25.13 0.76
N LEU A 316 -16.82 -24.00 0.65
CA LEU A 316 -16.44 -23.17 1.79
C LEU A 316 -17.57 -22.23 2.22
N SER A 317 -17.60 -21.87 3.50
CA SER A 317 -18.56 -20.89 4.04
C SER A 317 -18.43 -19.50 3.41
N TYR A 318 -17.21 -19.09 3.09
CA TYR A 318 -16.89 -17.99 2.19
C TYR A 318 -16.09 -18.58 1.03
N PRO A 319 -16.62 -18.56 -0.20
CA PRO A 319 -16.12 -19.41 -1.28
C PRO A 319 -14.89 -18.86 -2.02
N PHE A 320 -14.28 -17.75 -1.58
CA PHE A 320 -13.19 -17.11 -2.29
C PHE A 320 -11.91 -17.09 -1.45
N THR A 321 -10.79 -17.37 -2.11
CA THR A 321 -9.45 -17.22 -1.56
C THR A 321 -8.69 -16.19 -2.41
N PHE A 322 -7.95 -15.28 -1.77
CA PHE A 322 -7.22 -14.22 -2.44
C PHE A 322 -5.73 -14.29 -2.10
N GLU A 323 -4.90 -13.88 -3.04
CA GLU A 323 -3.54 -13.46 -2.78
C GLU A 323 -3.55 -11.95 -2.51
N PRO A 324 -2.98 -11.49 -1.38
CA PRO A 324 -3.00 -10.09 -1.00
C PRO A 324 -2.07 -9.26 -1.89
N ASP A 325 -2.36 -7.98 -1.98
CA ASP A 325 -1.46 -6.99 -2.55
C ASP A 325 -0.22 -6.76 -1.69
N SER A 326 0.82 -6.21 -2.31
CA SER A 326 1.97 -5.69 -1.61
C SER A 326 2.50 -4.40 -2.25
N ARG A 327 2.90 -3.47 -1.40
CA ARG A 327 3.51 -2.21 -1.82
C ARG A 327 4.90 -2.44 -2.39
N GLY A 328 5.20 -1.75 -3.45
CA GLY A 328 6.53 -1.67 -4.02
C GLY A 328 7.39 -0.58 -3.38
N LYS A 329 8.65 -0.55 -3.77
CA LYS A 329 9.61 0.49 -3.38
C LYS A 329 10.46 0.87 -4.59
N LYS A 330 10.81 2.14 -4.70
CA LYS A 330 11.69 2.65 -5.75
C LYS A 330 12.61 3.71 -5.18
N LEU A 331 13.90 3.50 -5.29
CA LEU A 331 14.89 4.45 -4.82
C LEU A 331 15.16 5.51 -5.91
N ASN A 332 14.96 6.78 -5.58
CA ASN A 332 15.39 7.89 -6.43
C ASN A 332 16.90 8.10 -6.25
N THR A 333 17.68 7.65 -7.23
CA THR A 333 19.16 7.73 -7.16
C THR A 333 19.73 9.05 -7.66
N GLU A 334 18.96 9.92 -8.32
CA GLU A 334 19.45 11.17 -8.86
C GLU A 334 19.86 12.15 -7.76
N GLU A 335 18.95 12.39 -6.82
CA GLU A 335 19.17 13.29 -5.70
C GLU A 335 20.33 12.80 -4.80
N ILE A 336 20.35 11.49 -4.53
CA ILE A 336 21.43 10.85 -3.75
C ILE A 336 22.77 11.00 -4.46
N ARG A 337 22.82 10.85 -5.78
CA ARG A 337 24.03 11.04 -6.60
C ARG A 337 24.57 12.45 -6.47
N GLU A 338 23.72 13.46 -6.57
CA GLU A 338 24.14 14.86 -6.42
C GLU A 338 24.72 15.13 -5.04
N ASP A 339 24.11 14.60 -3.99
CA ASP A 339 24.61 14.72 -2.62
C ASP A 339 25.97 14.03 -2.46
N LEU A 340 26.13 12.81 -3.00
CA LEU A 340 27.40 12.10 -2.97
C LEU A 340 28.50 12.85 -3.73
N TYR A 341 28.19 13.39 -4.91
CA TYR A 341 29.15 14.21 -5.66
C TYR A 341 29.57 15.45 -4.87
N ARG A 342 28.65 16.09 -4.18
CA ARG A 342 28.96 17.24 -3.30
C ARG A 342 29.84 16.80 -2.14
N MET A 343 29.58 15.68 -1.49
CA MET A 343 30.38 15.14 -0.39
C MET A 343 31.80 14.76 -0.85
N VAL A 344 31.94 14.21 -2.06
CA VAL A 344 33.26 13.97 -2.69
C VAL A 344 33.98 15.27 -2.93
N ALA A 345 33.35 16.24 -3.59
CA ALA A 345 33.97 17.53 -3.93
C ALA A 345 34.42 18.33 -2.70
N THR A 346 33.72 18.18 -1.58
CA THR A 346 34.06 18.89 -0.31
C THR A 346 34.82 18.03 0.68
N MET A 347 35.17 16.80 0.35
CA MET A 347 35.76 15.81 1.26
C MET A 347 35.01 15.69 2.60
N THR A 348 33.69 15.78 2.55
CA THR A 348 32.82 15.65 3.73
C THR A 348 32.45 14.18 3.92
N SER A 349 32.76 13.63 5.10
CA SER A 349 32.32 12.30 5.51
C SER A 349 30.95 12.37 6.17
N GLY A 350 30.17 11.27 6.09
CA GLY A 350 28.86 11.21 6.75
C GLY A 350 28.04 10.00 6.36
N ASN A 351 26.81 9.99 6.90
CA ASN A 351 25.81 8.99 6.57
C ASN A 351 24.73 9.63 5.70
N VAL A 352 24.33 8.92 4.65
CA VAL A 352 23.19 9.26 3.80
C VAL A 352 22.12 8.21 4.04
N GLU A 353 21.01 8.60 4.66
CA GLU A 353 19.85 7.72 4.82
C GLU A 353 19.06 7.66 3.52
N LEU A 354 18.76 6.47 3.08
CA LEU A 354 18.06 6.20 1.82
C LEU A 354 16.54 6.15 2.07
N GLU A 355 15.80 6.99 1.38
CA GLU A 355 14.33 7.08 1.49
C GLU A 355 13.67 6.68 0.17
N PRO A 356 13.38 5.38 -0.05
CA PRO A 356 12.70 4.94 -1.26
C PRO A 356 11.23 5.39 -1.26
N GLU A 357 10.75 5.79 -2.42
CA GLU A 357 9.33 6.05 -2.67
C GLU A 357 8.54 4.75 -2.56
N THR A 358 7.34 4.83 -1.97
CA THR A 358 6.39 3.72 -1.95
C THR A 358 5.60 3.70 -3.24
N ILE A 359 5.53 2.54 -3.89
CA ILE A 359 4.67 2.30 -5.05
C ILE A 359 3.43 1.57 -4.56
N GLU A 360 2.28 2.21 -4.69
CA GLU A 360 1.00 1.57 -4.35
C GLU A 360 0.60 0.55 -5.43
N PRO A 361 0.00 -0.59 -5.06
CA PRO A 361 -0.58 -1.52 -6.02
C PRO A 361 -1.76 -0.88 -6.75
N ALA A 362 -2.01 -1.27 -7.99
CA ALA A 362 -3.15 -0.79 -8.76
C ALA A 362 -4.46 -1.39 -8.23
N VAL A 363 -4.43 -2.61 -7.69
CA VAL A 363 -5.58 -3.31 -7.11
C VAL A 363 -5.22 -3.77 -5.70
N THR A 364 -5.86 -3.19 -4.70
CA THR A 364 -5.73 -3.63 -3.31
C THR A 364 -6.67 -4.79 -3.01
N LEU A 365 -6.35 -5.61 -2.01
CA LEU A 365 -7.22 -6.69 -1.55
C LEU A 365 -8.62 -6.18 -1.18
N LEU A 366 -8.69 -5.01 -0.53
CA LEU A 366 -9.96 -4.41 -0.13
C LEU A 366 -10.84 -4.04 -1.34
N GLU A 367 -10.25 -3.46 -2.38
CA GLU A 367 -10.99 -3.16 -3.61
C GLU A 367 -11.39 -4.44 -4.34
N LEU A 368 -10.46 -5.39 -4.45
CA LEU A 368 -10.74 -6.67 -5.11
C LEU A 368 -11.92 -7.41 -4.45
N GLN A 369 -11.96 -7.47 -3.12
CA GLN A 369 -13.02 -8.17 -2.37
C GLN A 369 -14.42 -7.62 -2.66
N LYS A 370 -14.56 -6.36 -3.05
CA LYS A 370 -15.85 -5.76 -3.43
C LYS A 370 -16.48 -6.41 -4.68
N HIS A 371 -15.68 -7.08 -5.49
CA HIS A 371 -16.15 -7.81 -6.67
C HIS A 371 -16.68 -9.22 -6.36
N TYR A 372 -16.58 -9.67 -5.08
CA TYR A 372 -16.92 -11.04 -4.64
C TYR A 372 -17.87 -11.05 -3.44
N MET A 373 -18.73 -10.03 -3.34
CA MET A 373 -19.69 -9.90 -2.23
C MET A 373 -20.95 -10.72 -2.47
N LEU A 374 -21.62 -11.11 -1.38
CA LEU A 374 -22.90 -11.80 -1.44
C LEU A 374 -23.99 -10.85 -1.96
N ARG A 375 -24.55 -11.13 -3.14
CA ARG A 375 -25.63 -10.35 -3.75
C ARG A 375 -27.00 -10.86 -3.36
N SER A 376 -27.16 -12.19 -3.26
CA SER A 376 -28.40 -12.81 -2.82
C SER A 376 -28.17 -14.14 -2.11
N SER A 377 -29.05 -14.44 -1.17
CA SER A 377 -29.12 -15.75 -0.49
C SER A 377 -30.59 -16.12 -0.31
N VAL A 378 -31.05 -17.06 -1.10
CA VAL A 378 -32.46 -17.49 -1.15
C VAL A 378 -32.54 -18.96 -0.86
N TYR A 379 -33.59 -19.36 -0.18
CA TYR A 379 -33.92 -20.79 0.02
C TYR A 379 -35.41 -21.06 -0.11
N THR A 380 -35.72 -22.27 -0.50
CA THR A 380 -37.08 -22.83 -0.45
C THR A 380 -37.11 -24.06 0.46
N PRO A 381 -38.14 -24.21 1.33
CA PRO A 381 -38.23 -25.33 2.26
C PRO A 381 -38.61 -26.63 1.52
N ILE A 382 -37.88 -27.70 1.82
CA ILE A 382 -38.24 -29.05 1.34
C ILE A 382 -39.20 -29.65 2.38
N SER A 383 -40.32 -30.21 1.92
CA SER A 383 -41.28 -30.83 2.81
C SER A 383 -40.63 -31.94 3.66
N THR A 384 -41.00 -32.01 4.94
CA THR A 384 -40.56 -33.11 5.82
C THR A 384 -41.11 -34.48 5.40
N SER A 385 -42.15 -34.51 4.57
CA SER A 385 -42.70 -35.71 3.94
C SER A 385 -42.12 -35.97 2.54
N SER A 386 -41.12 -35.20 2.10
CA SER A 386 -40.47 -35.41 0.82
C SER A 386 -39.68 -36.71 0.83
N GLU A 387 -39.89 -37.54 -0.21
CA GLU A 387 -39.14 -38.78 -0.41
C GLU A 387 -37.65 -38.47 -0.74
N GLU A 388 -36.77 -39.41 -0.40
CA GLU A 388 -35.32 -39.19 -0.58
C GLU A 388 -34.94 -39.06 -2.06
N ASP A 389 -35.59 -39.81 -2.97
CA ASP A 389 -35.35 -39.69 -4.42
C ASP A 389 -35.69 -38.30 -4.95
N ARG A 390 -36.77 -37.70 -4.44
CA ARG A 390 -37.09 -36.28 -4.74
C ARG A 390 -36.02 -35.33 -4.23
N ASN A 391 -35.50 -35.55 -3.01
CA ASN A 391 -34.44 -34.75 -2.43
C ASN A 391 -33.13 -34.92 -3.21
N ASN A 392 -32.84 -36.16 -3.66
CA ASN A 392 -31.68 -36.48 -4.49
C ASN A 392 -31.76 -35.78 -5.86
N ASN A 393 -32.93 -35.71 -6.48
CA ASN A 393 -33.11 -34.96 -7.73
C ASN A 393 -32.81 -33.46 -7.56
N ILE A 394 -33.19 -32.86 -6.43
CA ILE A 394 -32.86 -31.45 -6.13
C ILE A 394 -31.33 -31.28 -5.93
N ARG A 395 -30.70 -32.20 -5.16
CA ARG A 395 -29.25 -32.19 -4.96
C ARG A 395 -28.51 -32.30 -6.30
N HIS A 396 -28.94 -33.29 -7.11
CA HIS A 396 -28.32 -33.55 -8.40
C HIS A 396 -28.46 -32.37 -9.37
N ALA A 397 -29.60 -31.70 -9.42
CA ALA A 397 -29.76 -30.48 -10.18
C ALA A 397 -28.81 -29.37 -9.68
N PHE A 398 -28.58 -29.29 -8.36
CA PHE A 398 -27.67 -28.30 -7.79
C PHE A 398 -26.19 -28.63 -8.00
N GLU A 399 -25.79 -29.90 -8.16
CA GLU A 399 -24.42 -30.29 -8.51
C GLU A 399 -23.94 -29.63 -9.81
N PHE A 400 -24.82 -29.49 -10.82
CA PHE A 400 -24.49 -28.79 -12.07
C PHE A 400 -24.42 -27.27 -11.92
N ILE A 401 -25.07 -26.70 -10.90
CA ILE A 401 -25.19 -25.25 -10.68
C ILE A 401 -24.13 -24.77 -9.67
N ASN A 402 -23.78 -25.63 -8.72
CA ASN A 402 -22.81 -25.31 -7.68
C ASN A 402 -21.42 -25.11 -8.29
N GLY A 403 -20.84 -23.94 -8.09
CA GLY A 403 -19.57 -23.56 -8.71
C GLY A 403 -19.68 -22.96 -10.12
N TYR A 404 -20.92 -22.78 -10.64
CA TYR A 404 -21.11 -22.15 -11.94
C TYR A 404 -20.74 -20.67 -11.89
N VAL A 405 -19.96 -20.22 -12.89
CA VAL A 405 -19.54 -18.81 -13.03
C VAL A 405 -20.18 -18.24 -14.28
N LEU A 406 -21.12 -17.30 -14.11
CA LEU A 406 -21.81 -16.63 -15.19
C LEU A 406 -21.07 -15.34 -15.57
N GLN A 407 -20.39 -15.35 -16.70
CA GLN A 407 -19.62 -14.22 -17.19
C GLN A 407 -20.48 -12.98 -17.51
N PRO A 408 -19.92 -11.76 -17.44
CA PRO A 408 -20.60 -10.54 -17.86
C PRO A 408 -21.23 -10.66 -19.25
N GLY A 409 -22.47 -10.22 -19.40
CA GLY A 409 -23.22 -10.28 -20.65
C GLY A 409 -23.73 -11.66 -21.07
N SER A 410 -23.27 -12.75 -20.41
CA SER A 410 -23.67 -14.12 -20.72
C SER A 410 -25.04 -14.47 -20.16
N GLN A 411 -25.65 -15.54 -20.72
CA GLN A 411 -26.93 -16.06 -20.27
C GLN A 411 -26.77 -17.41 -19.57
N PHE A 412 -27.50 -17.60 -18.49
CA PHE A 412 -27.71 -18.89 -17.86
C PHE A 412 -29.01 -19.47 -18.38
N SER A 413 -29.00 -20.73 -18.80
CA SER A 413 -30.18 -21.53 -19.14
C SER A 413 -30.21 -22.76 -18.23
N PHE A 414 -31.23 -22.88 -17.41
CA PHE A 414 -31.36 -24.00 -16.47
C PHE A 414 -31.32 -25.34 -17.19
N ASN A 415 -32.06 -25.45 -18.29
CA ASN A 415 -32.11 -26.69 -19.07
C ASN A 415 -30.76 -27.02 -19.75
N THR A 416 -30.01 -26.00 -20.18
CA THR A 416 -28.68 -26.22 -20.78
C THR A 416 -27.67 -26.71 -19.74
N VAL A 417 -27.71 -26.14 -18.53
CA VAL A 417 -26.77 -26.46 -17.44
C VAL A 417 -27.09 -27.80 -16.81
N VAL A 418 -28.35 -28.05 -16.46
CA VAL A 418 -28.79 -29.26 -15.74
C VAL A 418 -29.04 -30.44 -16.68
N GLY A 419 -29.36 -30.19 -17.93
CA GLY A 419 -29.65 -31.23 -18.92
C GLY A 419 -31.06 -31.81 -18.82
N GLN A 420 -31.30 -32.88 -19.60
CA GLN A 420 -32.56 -33.62 -19.57
C GLN A 420 -32.69 -34.46 -18.30
N ARG A 421 -33.87 -34.46 -17.71
CA ARG A 421 -34.21 -35.27 -16.53
C ARG A 421 -34.53 -36.67 -16.96
N THR A 422 -33.55 -37.55 -17.03
CA THR A 422 -33.66 -38.97 -17.40
C THR A 422 -32.87 -39.81 -16.38
N GLU A 423 -33.24 -41.08 -16.24
CA GLU A 423 -32.48 -42.01 -15.41
C GLU A 423 -31.03 -42.15 -15.86
N ALA A 424 -30.78 -42.12 -17.19
CA ALA A 424 -29.45 -42.16 -17.76
C ALA A 424 -28.60 -40.95 -17.35
N ASN A 425 -29.23 -39.83 -17.02
CA ASN A 425 -28.58 -38.62 -16.50
C ASN A 425 -28.57 -38.54 -14.96
N GLY A 426 -28.91 -39.62 -14.25
CA GLY A 426 -28.86 -39.72 -12.80
C GLY A 426 -30.09 -39.21 -12.05
N PHE A 427 -31.20 -38.94 -12.74
CA PHE A 427 -32.45 -38.53 -12.09
C PHE A 427 -33.31 -39.73 -11.75
N PHE A 428 -33.93 -39.69 -10.59
CA PHE A 428 -34.79 -40.73 -10.05
C PHE A 428 -36.28 -40.45 -10.35
N PRO A 429 -37.11 -41.49 -10.49
CA PRO A 429 -38.57 -41.35 -10.40
C PRO A 429 -38.96 -40.83 -9.02
N ALA A 430 -39.73 -39.75 -8.99
CA ALA A 430 -40.23 -39.18 -7.75
C ALA A 430 -41.55 -38.47 -7.99
N ILE A 431 -42.29 -38.20 -6.91
CA ILE A 431 -43.58 -37.51 -7.00
C ILE A 431 -43.36 -36.11 -7.57
N GLU A 432 -44.03 -35.81 -8.68
CA GLU A 432 -44.19 -34.49 -9.26
C GLU A 432 -45.68 -34.11 -9.33
N TYR A 433 -45.92 -32.80 -9.45
CA TYR A 433 -47.28 -32.31 -9.65
C TYR A 433 -47.52 -32.05 -11.14
N ALA A 434 -48.31 -32.88 -11.78
CA ALA A 434 -48.65 -32.74 -13.20
C ALA A 434 -50.14 -33.04 -13.41
N TYR A 435 -50.76 -32.26 -14.31
CA TYR A 435 -52.21 -32.42 -14.65
C TYR A 435 -53.16 -32.32 -13.45
N GLY A 436 -52.77 -31.62 -12.38
CA GLY A 436 -53.59 -31.49 -11.17
C GLY A 436 -53.48 -32.65 -10.19
N GLU A 437 -52.57 -33.58 -10.41
CA GLU A 437 -52.34 -34.77 -9.57
C GLU A 437 -50.88 -34.93 -9.18
N HIS A 438 -50.66 -35.69 -8.11
CA HIS A 438 -49.37 -36.22 -7.77
C HIS A 438 -49.11 -37.47 -8.62
N VAL A 439 -48.18 -37.37 -9.56
CA VAL A 439 -47.77 -38.45 -10.45
C VAL A 439 -46.30 -38.79 -10.25
N MET A 440 -45.95 -40.04 -10.55
CA MET A 440 -44.53 -40.42 -10.58
C MET A 440 -43.94 -39.97 -11.91
N GLY A 441 -42.92 -39.11 -11.82
CA GLY A 441 -42.18 -38.61 -12.99
C GLY A 441 -40.68 -38.57 -12.72
N ILE A 442 -39.86 -38.81 -13.75
CA ILE A 442 -38.41 -38.74 -13.60
C ILE A 442 -37.99 -37.28 -13.40
N GLY A 443 -37.23 -36.99 -12.32
CA GLY A 443 -36.81 -35.66 -11.97
C GLY A 443 -37.80 -34.86 -11.12
N GLY A 444 -38.78 -35.52 -10.50
CA GLY A 444 -39.66 -34.88 -9.52
C GLY A 444 -38.83 -34.14 -8.46
N GLY A 445 -39.17 -32.87 -8.22
CA GLY A 445 -38.41 -31.94 -7.34
C GLY A 445 -37.53 -30.90 -8.05
N VAL A 446 -37.12 -31.12 -9.30
CA VAL A 446 -36.22 -30.21 -10.03
C VAL A 446 -36.82 -28.81 -10.24
N CYS A 447 -38.16 -28.69 -10.36
CA CYS A 447 -38.82 -27.39 -10.41
C CYS A 447 -38.67 -26.57 -9.11
N GLN A 448 -38.44 -27.22 -7.97
CA GLN A 448 -38.07 -26.50 -6.74
C GLN A 448 -36.65 -25.94 -6.83
N ALA A 449 -35.71 -26.66 -7.43
CA ALA A 449 -34.35 -26.13 -7.68
C ALA A 449 -34.40 -24.91 -8.62
N SER A 450 -35.13 -24.97 -9.76
CA SER A 450 -35.26 -23.84 -10.68
C SER A 450 -35.96 -22.64 -10.05
N THR A 451 -36.97 -22.86 -9.22
CA THR A 451 -37.64 -21.79 -8.45
C THR A 451 -36.66 -21.09 -7.50
N THR A 452 -35.84 -21.85 -6.78
CA THR A 452 -34.84 -21.25 -5.87
C THR A 452 -33.78 -20.46 -6.65
N VAL A 453 -33.34 -20.96 -7.80
CA VAL A 453 -32.42 -20.25 -8.70
C VAL A 453 -33.04 -18.96 -9.27
N TYR A 454 -34.30 -19.02 -9.70
CA TYR A 454 -35.06 -17.86 -10.20
C TYR A 454 -35.10 -16.75 -9.15
N GLN A 455 -35.52 -17.07 -7.94
CA GLN A 455 -35.62 -16.09 -6.86
C GLN A 455 -34.25 -15.51 -6.53
N ALA A 456 -33.20 -16.34 -6.47
CA ALA A 456 -31.85 -15.88 -6.24
C ALA A 456 -31.35 -14.92 -7.34
N ALA A 457 -31.66 -15.22 -8.62
CA ALA A 457 -31.31 -14.38 -9.75
C ALA A 457 -32.01 -13.00 -9.70
N VAL A 458 -33.32 -12.98 -9.38
CA VAL A 458 -34.02 -11.69 -9.21
C VAL A 458 -33.48 -10.89 -8.05
N CYS A 459 -33.23 -11.52 -6.88
CA CYS A 459 -32.67 -10.87 -5.70
C CYS A 459 -31.20 -10.46 -5.87
N ALA A 460 -30.45 -11.09 -6.80
CA ALA A 460 -29.12 -10.65 -7.20
C ALA A 460 -29.15 -9.47 -8.19
N GLY A 461 -30.34 -9.02 -8.62
CA GLY A 461 -30.52 -7.92 -9.58
C GLY A 461 -30.28 -8.32 -11.05
N LEU A 462 -30.28 -9.62 -11.37
CA LEU A 462 -30.05 -10.12 -12.72
C LEU A 462 -31.27 -9.94 -13.61
N GLN A 463 -31.06 -9.88 -14.91
CA GLN A 463 -32.12 -9.73 -15.90
C GLN A 463 -32.75 -11.09 -16.23
N ILE A 464 -34.03 -11.29 -15.88
CA ILE A 464 -34.77 -12.49 -16.25
C ILE A 464 -35.22 -12.36 -17.71
N LEU A 465 -34.89 -13.37 -18.52
CA LEU A 465 -35.22 -13.43 -19.95
C LEU A 465 -36.40 -14.38 -20.25
N LYS A 466 -36.47 -15.54 -19.54
CA LYS A 466 -37.52 -16.52 -19.67
C LYS A 466 -37.86 -17.10 -18.31
N ARG A 467 -39.13 -17.16 -18.00
CA ARG A 467 -39.68 -17.82 -16.82
C ARG A 467 -41.15 -18.15 -17.09
N GLU A 468 -41.59 -19.32 -16.72
CA GLU A 468 -43.00 -19.70 -16.72
C GLU A 468 -43.43 -20.14 -15.32
N PRO A 469 -44.66 -19.78 -14.86
CA PRO A 469 -45.21 -20.27 -13.60
C PRO A 469 -45.60 -21.72 -13.71
N HIS A 470 -45.86 -22.37 -12.56
CA HIS A 470 -46.61 -23.60 -12.56
C HIS A 470 -48.07 -23.32 -12.88
N SER A 471 -48.77 -24.31 -13.47
CA SER A 471 -50.23 -24.23 -13.67
C SER A 471 -51.00 -24.22 -12.35
N ASP A 472 -50.37 -24.69 -11.28
CA ASP A 472 -50.94 -24.88 -9.96
C ASP A 472 -50.02 -24.29 -8.87
N ALA A 473 -50.64 -24.01 -7.71
CA ALA A 473 -49.92 -23.67 -6.52
C ALA A 473 -48.91 -24.73 -6.12
N VAL A 474 -47.67 -24.32 -5.87
CA VAL A 474 -46.64 -25.16 -5.27
C VAL A 474 -46.52 -24.86 -3.78
N SER A 475 -46.21 -25.85 -2.96
CA SER A 475 -46.23 -25.72 -1.49
C SER A 475 -44.96 -25.12 -0.90
N TYR A 476 -43.88 -24.96 -1.70
CA TYR A 476 -42.56 -24.53 -1.24
C TYR A 476 -42.24 -23.05 -1.49
N THR A 477 -43.17 -22.32 -2.13
CA THR A 477 -43.07 -20.87 -2.32
C THR A 477 -44.45 -20.23 -2.48
N GLU A 478 -44.53 -18.91 -2.40
CA GLU A 478 -45.72 -18.11 -2.65
C GLU A 478 -46.03 -18.05 -4.14
N TYR A 479 -47.32 -17.76 -4.47
CA TYR A 479 -47.74 -17.49 -5.84
C TYR A 479 -46.92 -16.34 -6.47
N GLY A 480 -46.52 -16.45 -7.72
CA GLY A 480 -45.76 -15.47 -8.46
C GLY A 480 -44.23 -15.54 -8.24
N LYS A 481 -43.77 -16.38 -7.30
CA LYS A 481 -42.32 -16.55 -7.02
C LYS A 481 -41.76 -17.86 -7.56
N ASP A 482 -42.55 -18.69 -8.23
CA ASP A 482 -42.13 -19.97 -8.75
C ASP A 482 -41.59 -19.89 -10.19
N ALA A 483 -40.83 -20.90 -10.61
CA ALA A 483 -40.35 -21.06 -11.98
C ALA A 483 -40.33 -22.52 -12.40
N THR A 484 -41.16 -22.86 -13.38
CA THR A 484 -41.24 -24.18 -13.97
C THR A 484 -40.13 -24.43 -14.97
N VAL A 485 -39.59 -25.63 -14.98
CA VAL A 485 -38.67 -26.13 -16.01
C VAL A 485 -39.16 -27.53 -16.50
N TYR A 486 -39.06 -27.72 -17.80
CA TYR A 486 -39.48 -28.98 -18.43
C TYR A 486 -38.65 -29.26 -19.66
N TRP A 487 -38.26 -30.50 -19.88
CA TRP A 487 -37.60 -30.92 -21.12
C TRP A 487 -37.87 -32.39 -21.43
N VAL A 488 -38.87 -32.62 -22.24
CA VAL A 488 -39.15 -33.94 -22.78
C VAL A 488 -39.33 -33.83 -24.30
N GLY A 489 -38.53 -34.57 -25.05
CA GLY A 489 -38.51 -34.51 -26.50
C GLY A 489 -38.30 -33.11 -27.04
N LYS A 490 -39.25 -32.58 -27.83
CA LYS A 490 -39.18 -31.24 -28.42
C LYS A 490 -39.77 -30.15 -27.52
N ARG A 491 -40.55 -30.52 -26.49
CA ARG A 491 -41.19 -29.56 -25.58
C ARG A 491 -40.21 -29.15 -24.49
N LYS A 492 -39.98 -27.84 -24.40
CA LYS A 492 -39.07 -27.25 -23.40
C LYS A 492 -39.72 -26.04 -22.75
N ILE A 493 -39.69 -26.01 -21.44
CA ILE A 493 -39.93 -24.82 -20.61
C ILE A 493 -38.61 -24.57 -19.88
N ASP A 494 -38.11 -23.38 -19.95
CA ASP A 494 -36.78 -23.07 -19.42
C ASP A 494 -36.79 -21.80 -18.56
N LEU A 495 -35.92 -21.79 -17.57
CA LEU A 495 -35.55 -20.59 -16.84
C LEU A 495 -34.26 -20.04 -17.46
N VAL A 496 -34.34 -18.82 -18.00
CA VAL A 496 -33.18 -18.13 -18.59
C VAL A 496 -33.03 -16.73 -17.98
N PHE A 497 -31.83 -16.41 -17.54
CA PHE A 497 -31.49 -15.08 -17.09
C PHE A 497 -30.10 -14.66 -17.60
N LYS A 498 -29.83 -13.36 -17.59
CA LYS A 498 -28.60 -12.76 -18.11
C LYS A 498 -27.86 -12.08 -16.97
N ASN A 499 -26.55 -12.24 -16.94
CA ASN A 499 -25.69 -11.37 -16.17
C ASN A 499 -25.58 -10.01 -16.89
N ASN A 500 -26.27 -9.03 -16.37
CA ASN A 500 -26.30 -7.65 -16.85
C ASN A 500 -25.37 -6.74 -16.05
N THR A 501 -24.45 -7.33 -15.27
CA THR A 501 -23.40 -6.61 -14.54
C THR A 501 -22.08 -6.66 -15.29
N GLU A 502 -21.12 -5.87 -14.85
CA GLU A 502 -19.77 -5.82 -15.42
C GLU A 502 -18.86 -6.92 -14.85
N ASP A 503 -19.25 -7.54 -13.73
CA ASP A 503 -18.50 -8.57 -13.03
C ASP A 503 -19.10 -9.95 -13.22
N PRO A 504 -18.32 -11.04 -13.11
CA PRO A 504 -18.84 -12.40 -13.07
C PRO A 504 -19.77 -12.61 -11.88
N ILE A 505 -20.80 -13.46 -12.08
CA ILE A 505 -21.66 -13.94 -11.00
C ILE A 505 -21.28 -15.38 -10.67
N TYR A 506 -20.95 -15.62 -9.42
CA TYR A 506 -20.56 -16.91 -8.89
C TYR A 506 -21.75 -17.54 -8.15
N MET A 507 -22.11 -18.77 -8.51
CA MET A 507 -23.29 -19.45 -7.99
C MET A 507 -22.88 -20.55 -7.03
N VAL A 508 -23.46 -20.55 -5.83
CA VAL A 508 -23.35 -21.63 -4.84
C VAL A 508 -24.72 -22.18 -4.57
N ALA A 509 -24.90 -23.47 -4.78
CA ALA A 509 -26.20 -24.15 -4.66
C ALA A 509 -26.07 -25.45 -3.86
N ALA A 510 -26.90 -25.63 -2.85
CA ALA A 510 -26.87 -26.83 -2.02
C ALA A 510 -28.23 -27.15 -1.41
N VAL A 511 -28.48 -28.43 -1.16
CA VAL A 511 -29.50 -28.90 -0.23
C VAL A 511 -28.84 -29.07 1.14
N GLN A 512 -29.32 -28.34 2.12
CA GLN A 512 -28.74 -28.32 3.45
C GLN A 512 -29.82 -28.40 4.54
N GLN A 513 -29.40 -28.65 5.77
CA GLN A 513 -30.28 -28.60 6.93
C GLN A 513 -30.79 -27.18 7.13
N ASP A 514 -32.07 -27.02 7.42
CA ASP A 514 -32.65 -25.72 7.82
C ASP A 514 -32.10 -25.29 9.19
N PRO A 515 -31.43 -24.15 9.27
CA PRO A 515 -30.91 -23.67 10.55
C PRO A 515 -31.96 -23.44 11.62
N SER A 516 -33.22 -23.13 11.20
CA SER A 516 -34.36 -22.89 12.10
C SER A 516 -35.11 -24.17 12.49
N ASN A 517 -34.96 -25.27 11.72
CA ASN A 517 -35.64 -26.51 11.94
C ASN A 517 -34.80 -27.73 11.52
N LYS A 518 -34.15 -28.36 12.48
CA LYS A 518 -33.26 -29.52 12.27
C LYS A 518 -33.93 -30.76 11.63
N ARG A 519 -35.26 -30.78 11.52
CA ARG A 519 -35.99 -31.88 10.85
C ARG A 519 -36.30 -31.58 9.40
N ARG A 520 -35.98 -30.35 8.91
CA ARG A 520 -36.31 -29.89 7.58
C ARG A 520 -35.05 -29.63 6.76
N LEU A 521 -35.08 -30.00 5.50
CA LEU A 521 -34.09 -29.60 4.51
C LEU A 521 -34.56 -28.33 3.79
N ILE A 522 -33.59 -27.56 3.29
CA ILE A 522 -33.83 -26.42 2.40
C ILE A 522 -33.01 -26.58 1.13
N ALA A 523 -33.60 -26.19 0.02
CA ALA A 523 -32.86 -25.93 -1.22
C ALA A 523 -32.38 -24.48 -1.19
N LYS A 524 -31.09 -24.25 -1.15
CA LYS A 524 -30.48 -22.91 -0.99
C LYS A 524 -29.61 -22.57 -2.18
N VAL A 525 -29.73 -21.32 -2.65
CA VAL A 525 -28.88 -20.74 -3.69
C VAL A 525 -28.35 -19.40 -3.20
N MET A 526 -27.05 -19.20 -3.34
CA MET A 526 -26.35 -17.94 -3.10
C MET A 526 -25.70 -17.47 -4.39
N MET A 527 -25.76 -16.18 -4.66
CA MET A 527 -25.09 -15.55 -5.79
C MET A 527 -24.15 -14.45 -5.28
N TYR A 528 -22.91 -14.52 -5.73
CA TYR A 528 -21.86 -13.56 -5.39
C TYR A 528 -21.44 -12.79 -6.64
N GLY A 529 -20.93 -11.58 -6.47
CA GLY A 529 -20.46 -10.71 -7.53
C GLY A 529 -20.08 -9.34 -6.95
N ALA A 530 -20.05 -8.30 -7.80
CA ALA A 530 -19.79 -6.95 -7.35
C ALA A 530 -20.72 -6.52 -6.21
N ASP A 531 -20.15 -5.81 -5.24
CA ASP A 531 -20.88 -5.22 -4.12
C ASP A 531 -22.05 -4.36 -4.62
N MET A 532 -23.18 -4.51 -4.00
CA MET A 532 -24.37 -3.69 -4.26
C MET A 532 -24.50 -2.52 -3.27
N GLY A 533 -23.55 -2.40 -2.34
CA GLY A 533 -23.64 -1.42 -1.26
C GLY A 533 -24.88 -1.63 -0.40
N ASP A 534 -25.68 -0.60 -0.24
CA ASP A 534 -26.95 -0.64 0.49
C ASP A 534 -28.16 -1.05 -0.38
N VAL A 535 -27.91 -1.41 -1.64
CA VAL A 535 -28.96 -1.87 -2.57
C VAL A 535 -29.29 -3.34 -2.32
N ARG A 536 -30.59 -3.64 -2.25
CA ARG A 536 -31.11 -5.00 -2.29
C ARG A 536 -32.32 -5.10 -3.19
N TYR A 537 -32.56 -6.29 -3.73
CA TYR A 537 -33.74 -6.59 -4.54
C TYR A 537 -34.59 -7.63 -3.85
N GLU A 538 -35.90 -7.44 -3.91
CA GLU A 538 -36.89 -8.38 -3.38
C GLU A 538 -37.94 -8.72 -4.46
N ILE A 539 -38.59 -9.90 -4.31
CA ILE A 539 -39.73 -10.24 -5.11
C ILE A 539 -40.98 -10.02 -4.25
N GLU A 540 -41.80 -9.08 -4.67
CA GLU A 540 -43.11 -8.83 -4.06
C GLU A 540 -44.20 -9.32 -4.98
N CYS A 541 -45.21 -9.99 -4.42
CA CYS A 541 -46.35 -10.50 -5.16
C CYS A 541 -47.64 -9.94 -4.60
N LYS A 542 -48.60 -9.67 -5.50
CA LYS A 542 -49.91 -9.15 -5.18
C LYS A 542 -50.96 -9.96 -5.91
N THR A 543 -51.85 -10.65 -5.19
CA THR A 543 -53.03 -11.22 -5.78
C THR A 543 -53.99 -10.11 -6.19
N VAL A 544 -54.27 -10.01 -7.48
CA VAL A 544 -55.15 -8.98 -8.06
C VAL A 544 -56.54 -9.48 -8.35
N GLN A 545 -56.71 -10.80 -8.49
CA GLN A 545 -58.01 -11.43 -8.70
C GLN A 545 -58.03 -12.82 -8.09
N GLU A 546 -59.15 -13.20 -7.47
CA GLU A 546 -59.49 -14.57 -7.13
C GLU A 546 -60.53 -15.06 -8.15
N ILE A 547 -60.34 -16.28 -8.64
CA ILE A 547 -61.21 -16.90 -9.64
C ILE A 547 -61.96 -18.05 -8.94
N ASP A 548 -63.28 -17.96 -8.91
CA ASP A 548 -64.11 -19.00 -8.28
C ASP A 548 -63.89 -20.38 -8.92
N PRO A 549 -63.88 -21.45 -8.12
CA PRO A 549 -63.74 -22.79 -8.66
C PRO A 549 -64.98 -23.17 -9.46
N PRO A 550 -64.85 -24.05 -10.48
CA PRO A 550 -65.98 -24.57 -11.20
C PRO A 550 -67.01 -25.23 -10.25
N GLU A 551 -68.27 -24.89 -10.42
CA GLU A 551 -69.39 -25.44 -9.59
C GLU A 551 -69.56 -26.96 -9.71
N ASN A 552 -69.30 -27.48 -10.93
CA ASN A 552 -69.48 -28.87 -11.22
C ASN A 552 -68.22 -29.69 -10.96
N PRO A 553 -68.27 -30.79 -10.16
CA PRO A 553 -67.17 -31.70 -9.98
C PRO A 553 -66.76 -32.40 -11.29
N THR A 554 -65.43 -32.66 -11.39
CA THR A 554 -64.91 -33.53 -12.46
C THR A 554 -65.00 -35.01 -12.02
N TYR A 555 -65.79 -35.83 -12.73
CA TYR A 555 -65.91 -37.26 -12.47
C TYR A 555 -64.84 -38.01 -13.29
N VAL A 556 -64.04 -38.83 -12.61
CA VAL A 556 -63.00 -39.66 -13.22
C VAL A 556 -63.33 -41.14 -13.00
N LYS A 557 -63.30 -41.90 -14.05
CA LYS A 557 -63.53 -43.38 -13.96
C LYS A 557 -62.27 -44.04 -13.37
N ASP A 558 -62.41 -44.69 -12.23
CA ASP A 558 -61.34 -45.45 -11.57
C ASP A 558 -61.22 -46.85 -12.20
N LYS A 559 -60.48 -46.89 -13.31
CA LYS A 559 -60.30 -48.15 -14.07
C LYS A 559 -59.43 -49.16 -13.32
N GLU A 560 -58.53 -48.68 -12.48
CA GLU A 560 -57.57 -49.50 -11.74
C GLU A 560 -58.08 -49.85 -10.34
N GLY A 561 -59.20 -49.27 -9.92
CA GLY A 561 -59.78 -49.53 -8.61
C GLY A 561 -58.96 -48.99 -7.45
N THR A 562 -58.12 -48.01 -7.73
CA THR A 562 -57.20 -47.38 -6.74
C THR A 562 -57.96 -46.74 -5.58
N TYR A 563 -59.06 -46.10 -5.86
CA TYR A 563 -59.89 -45.37 -4.88
C TYR A 563 -61.23 -46.04 -4.63
N VAL A 564 -61.87 -46.52 -5.70
CA VAL A 564 -63.16 -47.15 -5.67
C VAL A 564 -63.29 -48.19 -6.79
N THR A 565 -63.98 -49.35 -6.52
CA THR A 565 -64.09 -50.45 -7.48
C THR A 565 -65.41 -50.46 -8.19
N TYR A 566 -66.48 -50.28 -7.41
CA TYR A 566 -67.86 -50.53 -7.93
C TYR A 566 -68.52 -49.23 -8.42
N THR A 567 -69.37 -49.35 -9.46
CA THR A 567 -70.10 -48.24 -10.11
C THR A 567 -70.99 -47.43 -9.19
N ASP A 568 -71.43 -48.02 -8.06
CA ASP A 568 -72.20 -47.36 -7.00
C ASP A 568 -71.29 -46.61 -5.94
N GLN A 569 -69.98 -46.67 -6.11
CA GLN A 569 -69.04 -46.05 -5.21
C GLN A 569 -68.43 -44.76 -5.83
N GLN A 570 -68.33 -43.73 -5.01
CA GLN A 570 -67.70 -42.50 -5.37
C GLN A 570 -66.80 -42.06 -4.23
N LYS A 571 -65.64 -41.44 -4.56
CA LYS A 571 -64.72 -40.89 -3.58
C LYS A 571 -64.17 -39.55 -4.07
N SER A 572 -64.42 -38.50 -3.30
CA SER A 572 -63.77 -37.21 -3.51
C SER A 572 -62.30 -37.32 -3.11
N VAL A 573 -61.42 -37.08 -4.05
CA VAL A 573 -59.93 -37.11 -3.83
C VAL A 573 -59.30 -35.74 -3.76
N SER A 574 -59.94 -34.72 -4.35
CA SER A 574 -59.52 -33.32 -4.15
C SER A 574 -60.73 -32.40 -4.10
N LYS A 575 -60.72 -31.46 -3.18
CA LYS A 575 -61.78 -30.45 -3.10
C LYS A 575 -61.58 -29.40 -4.17
N ALA A 576 -62.64 -28.71 -4.54
CA ALA A 576 -62.56 -27.52 -5.37
C ALA A 576 -61.64 -26.48 -4.74
N LYS A 577 -60.84 -25.81 -5.58
CA LYS A 577 -59.89 -24.75 -5.17
C LYS A 577 -60.06 -23.54 -6.06
N PRO A 578 -60.05 -22.31 -5.51
CA PRO A 578 -60.06 -21.10 -6.31
C PRO A 578 -58.76 -20.97 -7.11
N GLY A 579 -58.86 -20.24 -8.22
CA GLY A 579 -57.72 -19.78 -8.98
C GLY A 579 -57.33 -18.37 -8.59
N TYR A 580 -56.17 -17.93 -9.02
CA TYR A 580 -55.65 -16.60 -8.68
C TYR A 580 -54.95 -15.98 -9.87
N VAL A 581 -55.12 -14.65 -10.04
CA VAL A 581 -54.25 -13.83 -10.89
C VAL A 581 -53.33 -13.04 -9.97
N VAL A 582 -52.02 -13.20 -10.18
CA VAL A 582 -51.00 -12.66 -9.31
C VAL A 582 -50.01 -11.82 -10.13
N GLU A 583 -49.81 -10.61 -9.73
CA GLU A 583 -48.74 -9.73 -10.25
C GLU A 583 -47.51 -9.87 -9.39
N SER A 584 -46.34 -10.10 -10.01
CA SER A 584 -45.04 -10.15 -9.35
C SER A 584 -44.17 -8.99 -9.77
N TYR A 585 -43.45 -8.41 -8.81
CA TYR A 585 -42.62 -7.25 -8.98
C TYR A 585 -41.20 -7.51 -8.44
N ARG A 586 -40.21 -7.04 -9.16
CA ARG A 586 -38.87 -6.83 -8.59
C ARG A 586 -38.85 -5.45 -7.96
N VAL A 587 -38.63 -5.38 -6.68
CA VAL A 587 -38.54 -4.13 -5.92
C VAL A 587 -37.08 -3.92 -5.52
N LYS A 588 -36.57 -2.74 -5.86
CA LYS A 588 -35.22 -2.29 -5.49
C LYS A 588 -35.32 -1.37 -4.29
N TYR A 589 -34.55 -1.68 -3.27
CA TYR A 589 -34.38 -0.86 -2.09
C TYR A 589 -32.97 -0.29 -2.03
N SER A 590 -32.80 0.95 -1.52
CA SER A 590 -31.56 1.50 -1.03
C SER A 590 -31.73 1.73 0.47
N GLY A 591 -30.98 1.00 1.28
CA GLY A 591 -31.28 0.85 2.70
C GLY A 591 -32.70 0.33 2.94
N ASN A 592 -33.54 1.14 3.57
CA ASN A 592 -34.96 0.81 3.83
C ASN A 592 -35.94 1.52 2.89
N THR A 593 -35.45 2.27 1.91
CA THR A 593 -36.29 3.06 1.00
C THR A 593 -36.47 2.32 -0.32
N GLU A 594 -37.71 2.10 -0.74
CA GLU A 594 -38.03 1.62 -2.08
C GLU A 594 -37.65 2.70 -3.09
N THR A 595 -36.81 2.36 -4.07
CA THR A 595 -36.33 3.26 -5.09
C THR A 595 -36.85 2.94 -6.49
N GLU A 596 -37.21 1.69 -6.73
CA GLU A 596 -37.71 1.23 -8.03
C GLU A 596 -38.62 0.00 -7.83
N ARG A 597 -39.72 -0.05 -8.61
CA ARG A 597 -40.61 -1.22 -8.68
C ARG A 597 -40.86 -1.56 -10.13
N THR A 598 -40.37 -2.69 -10.56
CA THR A 598 -40.53 -3.20 -11.95
C THR A 598 -41.44 -4.41 -11.95
N MET A 599 -42.53 -4.38 -12.72
CA MET A 599 -43.37 -5.54 -12.94
C MET A 599 -42.56 -6.63 -13.65
N LEU A 600 -42.56 -7.84 -13.12
CA LEU A 600 -41.94 -9.02 -13.72
C LEU A 600 -42.94 -9.77 -14.58
N TYR A 601 -44.03 -10.21 -13.97
CA TYR A 601 -45.04 -11.07 -14.60
C TYR A 601 -46.43 -10.83 -14.02
N THR A 602 -47.45 -11.17 -14.83
CA THR A 602 -48.82 -11.43 -14.36
C THR A 602 -49.12 -12.92 -14.62
N ASP A 603 -49.24 -13.69 -13.55
CA ASP A 603 -49.40 -15.12 -13.58
C ASP A 603 -50.85 -15.49 -13.28
N THR A 604 -51.42 -16.47 -14.02
CA THR A 604 -52.74 -17.04 -13.75
C THR A 604 -52.59 -18.47 -13.27
N TYR A 605 -53.08 -18.73 -12.07
CA TYR A 605 -53.19 -20.07 -11.50
C TYR A 605 -54.64 -20.48 -11.64
N GLU A 606 -54.89 -21.52 -12.46
CA GLU A 606 -56.25 -21.92 -12.84
C GLU A 606 -57.05 -22.49 -11.66
N PRO A 607 -58.34 -22.15 -11.54
CA PRO A 607 -59.21 -22.76 -10.53
C PRO A 607 -59.43 -24.25 -10.80
N LYS A 608 -59.65 -25.04 -9.76
CA LYS A 608 -59.84 -26.48 -9.86
C LYS A 608 -61.23 -26.89 -9.39
N ALA A 609 -61.90 -27.69 -10.22
CA ALA A 609 -63.10 -28.37 -9.79
C ALA A 609 -62.84 -29.48 -8.74
N GLU A 610 -63.81 -29.80 -7.91
CA GLU A 610 -63.72 -30.98 -7.08
C GLU A 610 -63.54 -32.20 -7.97
N ARG A 611 -62.69 -33.15 -7.62
CA ARG A 611 -62.40 -34.36 -8.38
C ARG A 611 -62.92 -35.56 -7.63
N ILE A 612 -63.87 -36.29 -8.29
CA ILE A 612 -64.54 -37.42 -7.75
C ILE A 612 -64.27 -38.68 -8.60
N TYR A 613 -63.65 -39.66 -8.01
CA TYR A 613 -63.46 -40.95 -8.67
C TYR A 613 -64.72 -41.80 -8.53
N VAL A 614 -65.12 -42.45 -9.64
CA VAL A 614 -66.29 -43.39 -9.72
C VAL A 614 -65.81 -44.76 -10.20
N GLY A 615 -66.21 -45.80 -9.54
CA GLY A 615 -65.84 -47.16 -9.90
C GLY A 615 -66.40 -47.58 -11.25
N VAL A 616 -65.85 -48.63 -11.85
CA VAL A 616 -66.20 -49.11 -13.19
C VAL A 616 -66.75 -50.50 -13.22
N THR A 617 -66.59 -51.28 -12.15
CA THR A 617 -67.07 -52.66 -12.06
C THR A 617 -68.49 -52.71 -11.51
N ARG A 618 -69.38 -53.43 -12.13
CA ARG A 618 -70.72 -53.67 -11.57
C ARG A 618 -70.61 -54.70 -10.44
N ARG A 619 -71.40 -54.51 -9.36
CA ARG A 619 -71.52 -55.56 -8.32
C ARG A 619 -72.12 -56.80 -8.88
N GLY A 620 -71.41 -57.92 -8.84
CA GLY A 620 -71.83 -59.18 -9.30
C GLY A 620 -71.31 -59.62 -10.67
N GLU A 621 -70.43 -58.84 -11.28
CA GLU A 621 -69.62 -59.26 -12.42
C GLU A 621 -68.18 -59.62 -11.97
#